data_63915620ee94cfd3db26b4f17b95c06d
#
_entry.id   63915620ee94cfd3db26b4f17b95c06d
#
_cell.length_a   1.000
_cell.length_b   1.000
_cell.length_c   1.000
_cell.angle_alpha   90.00
_cell.angle_beta   90.00
_cell.angle_gamma   90.00
#
_symmetry.space_group_name_H-M   'P 1'
#
loop_
_entity.id
_entity.type
_entity.pdbx_description
1 polymer ?
#
loop_
_entity_poly.entity_id
_entity_poly.type
_entity_poly.pdbx_seq_one_letter_code
_entity_poly.pdbx_strand_id
1 'polypeptide(L)'
;MANKSIQQSQKSGDNEFVAGNQPRNKGTVLKFEDTPIGIRATTQIILDEIRSVLEKIDEGAYEKFLSSLLSANNLFVTGQGRSGLVSRTFAMRLTHIGLNAYCVGDATTPNIDKGDLLIACSSSGSTHITRYIAGLARKSQAAVVAVTSHKTSPLAQQADTVIELPVQEVRTDYKDNGSIQFRSTLFEQACLVYLDGVILSLVSRLNSSERDMHNRHSNLE
;
A
#
# COMPACT_ATOMS: atom_id res chain seq x y z
N MET A 1 -28.38 -73.91 27.14
CA MET A 1 -27.38 -73.17 27.91
C MET A 1 -27.35 -71.78 27.36
N ALA A 2 -27.42 -70.78 28.17
CA ALA A 2 -28.01 -69.46 27.97
C ALA A 2 -27.42 -68.58 26.85
N ASN A 3 -28.33 -68.13 26.00
CA ASN A 3 -28.13 -67.06 25.03
C ASN A 3 -28.35 -65.69 25.71
N LYS A 4 -27.41 -64.80 25.71
CA LYS A 4 -27.61 -63.41 26.14
C LYS A 4 -27.44 -62.50 24.94
N SER A 5 -28.57 -61.99 24.47
CA SER A 5 -28.71 -60.93 23.49
C SER A 5 -28.19 -59.62 24.01
N ILE A 6 -27.30 -58.96 23.21
CA ILE A 6 -26.84 -57.65 23.46
C ILE A 6 -27.71 -56.68 22.65
N GLN A 7 -28.46 -55.83 23.37
CA GLN A 7 -29.14 -54.66 22.78
C GLN A 7 -28.14 -53.54 22.54
N GLN A 8 -28.01 -53.14 21.30
CA GLN A 8 -27.35 -51.89 20.92
C GLN A 8 -28.33 -50.73 21.07
N SER A 9 -28.06 -49.82 22.00
CA SER A 9 -28.73 -48.52 22.06
C SER A 9 -27.95 -47.53 21.22
N GLN A 10 -28.53 -47.10 20.11
CA GLN A 10 -28.09 -45.93 19.37
C GLN A 10 -28.38 -44.68 20.21
N LYS A 11 -27.33 -43.95 20.62
CA LYS A 11 -27.41 -42.55 21.07
C LYS A 11 -27.04 -41.66 19.90
N SER A 12 -28.01 -40.96 19.37
CA SER A 12 -27.83 -39.79 18.51
C SER A 12 -27.12 -38.70 19.34
N GLY A 13 -25.90 -38.37 18.96
CA GLY A 13 -25.16 -37.24 19.52
C GLY A 13 -25.38 -36.03 18.63
N ASP A 14 -26.29 -35.16 19.01
CA ASP A 14 -26.37 -33.81 18.45
C ASP A 14 -25.16 -33.03 18.87
N ASN A 15 -24.22 -32.79 17.93
CA ASN A 15 -23.11 -31.87 18.10
C ASN A 15 -23.63 -30.44 17.92
N GLU A 16 -24.16 -29.87 19.00
CA GLU A 16 -24.30 -28.41 19.07
C GLU A 16 -22.89 -27.75 19.07
N PHE A 17 -22.56 -27.12 17.96
CA PHE A 17 -21.38 -26.24 17.83
C PHE A 17 -21.71 -24.98 18.63
N VAL A 18 -21.42 -24.97 19.93
CA VAL A 18 -21.45 -23.75 20.76
C VAL A 18 -20.27 -22.90 20.34
N ALA A 19 -20.53 -21.93 19.44
CA ALA A 19 -19.62 -20.86 19.15
C ALA A 19 -19.38 -20.04 20.44
N GLY A 20 -18.30 -20.34 21.12
CA GLY A 20 -17.86 -19.60 22.30
C GLY A 20 -17.68 -18.12 21.95
N ASN A 21 -18.59 -17.32 22.46
CA ASN A 21 -18.54 -15.86 22.37
C ASN A 21 -17.41 -15.36 23.27
N GLN A 22 -16.17 -15.43 22.79
CA GLN A 22 -15.05 -14.77 23.46
C GLN A 22 -15.37 -13.27 23.50
N PRO A 23 -15.25 -12.60 24.65
CA PRO A 23 -15.45 -11.14 24.71
C PRO A 23 -14.43 -10.50 23.76
N ARG A 24 -14.94 -9.91 22.68
CA ARG A 24 -14.12 -9.07 21.79
C ARG A 24 -13.44 -8.05 22.69
N ASN A 25 -12.11 -8.12 22.73
CA ASN A 25 -11.29 -7.12 23.39
C ASN A 25 -11.82 -5.74 22.93
N LYS A 26 -12.38 -4.97 23.85
CA LYS A 26 -12.93 -3.64 23.55
C LYS A 26 -11.75 -2.75 23.20
N GLY A 27 -11.34 -2.81 21.93
CA GLY A 27 -10.38 -1.86 21.39
C GLY A 27 -10.82 -0.45 21.74
N THR A 28 -9.89 0.40 22.05
CA THR A 28 -10.12 1.81 22.39
C THR A 28 -10.98 2.42 21.30
N VAL A 29 -12.23 2.70 21.62
CA VAL A 29 -13.14 3.46 20.73
C VAL A 29 -12.56 4.86 20.66
N LEU A 30 -12.28 5.35 19.46
CA LEU A 30 -11.96 6.76 19.24
C LEU A 30 -13.14 7.58 19.75
N LYS A 31 -13.05 8.12 20.97
CA LYS A 31 -14.02 9.05 21.51
C LYS A 31 -13.73 10.41 20.88
N PHE A 32 -14.41 10.72 19.81
CA PHE A 32 -14.70 12.11 19.49
C PHE A 32 -15.65 12.58 20.59
N GLU A 33 -15.38 13.74 21.20
CA GLU A 33 -16.28 14.35 22.18
C GLU A 33 -17.71 14.18 21.72
N ASP A 34 -18.67 13.93 22.57
CA ASP A 34 -20.02 13.38 22.36
C ASP A 34 -20.88 13.96 21.20
N THR A 35 -20.31 14.77 20.33
CA THR A 35 -20.96 15.33 19.14
C THR A 35 -20.40 14.62 17.89
N PRO A 36 -21.26 14.07 17.01
CA PRO A 36 -20.82 13.52 15.73
C PRO A 36 -20.10 14.62 14.92
N ILE A 37 -18.81 14.38 14.61
CA ILE A 37 -18.05 15.31 13.77
C ILE A 37 -18.64 15.26 12.35
N GLY A 38 -19.07 16.42 11.84
CA GLY A 38 -19.62 16.52 10.49
C GLY A 38 -18.55 16.23 9.41
N ILE A 39 -18.98 15.78 8.24
CA ILE A 39 -18.10 15.34 7.13
C ILE A 39 -17.05 16.40 6.76
N ARG A 40 -17.37 17.70 6.78
CA ARG A 40 -16.41 18.77 6.46
C ARG A 40 -15.27 18.84 7.46
N ALA A 41 -15.55 18.72 8.75
CA ALA A 41 -14.53 18.72 9.78
C ALA A 41 -13.67 17.47 9.70
N THR A 42 -14.27 16.30 9.49
CA THR A 42 -13.56 15.03 9.35
C THR A 42 -12.62 15.04 8.14
N THR A 43 -13.09 15.53 6.98
CA THR A 43 -12.25 15.64 5.78
C THR A 43 -11.14 16.66 5.95
N GLN A 44 -11.37 17.77 6.66
CA GLN A 44 -10.32 18.75 6.94
C GLN A 44 -9.19 18.14 7.78
N ILE A 45 -9.53 17.36 8.82
CA ILE A 45 -8.54 16.64 9.63
C ILE A 45 -7.67 15.71 8.74
N ILE A 46 -8.31 14.94 7.87
CA ILE A 46 -7.59 14.05 6.94
C ILE A 46 -6.63 14.84 6.05
N LEU A 47 -7.08 15.95 5.47
CA LEU A 47 -6.24 16.79 4.61
C LEU A 47 -5.06 17.39 5.35
N ASP A 48 -5.25 17.82 6.59
CA ASP A 48 -4.19 18.39 7.43
C ASP A 48 -3.16 17.31 7.83
N GLU A 49 -3.61 16.10 8.14
CA GLU A 49 -2.72 14.96 8.40
C GLU A 49 -1.89 14.61 7.15
N ILE A 50 -2.51 14.52 5.97
CA ILE A 50 -1.79 14.26 4.71
C ILE A 50 -0.76 15.36 4.46
N ARG A 51 -1.13 16.63 4.58
CA ARG A 51 -0.22 17.76 4.41
C ARG A 51 0.99 17.62 5.33
N SER A 52 0.78 17.32 6.61
CA SER A 52 1.85 17.19 7.61
C SER A 52 2.87 16.08 7.28
N VAL A 53 2.46 15.06 6.53
CA VAL A 53 3.35 14.00 6.02
C VAL A 53 4.13 14.50 4.80
N LEU A 54 3.43 15.11 3.84
CA LEU A 54 4.01 15.52 2.56
C LEU A 54 5.03 16.67 2.71
N GLU A 55 4.85 17.57 3.68
CA GLU A 55 5.80 18.64 3.99
C GLU A 55 7.17 18.15 4.50
N LYS A 56 7.30 16.87 4.85
CA LYS A 56 8.53 16.24 5.37
C LYS A 56 9.27 15.41 4.33
N ILE A 57 8.84 15.44 3.07
CA ILE A 57 9.47 14.66 2.00
C ILE A 57 10.88 15.20 1.73
N ASP A 58 11.82 14.28 1.55
CA ASP A 58 13.18 14.58 1.13
C ASP A 58 13.22 14.86 -0.38
N GLU A 59 13.46 16.11 -0.75
CA GLU A 59 13.54 16.54 -2.15
C GLU A 59 14.68 15.84 -2.91
N GLY A 60 15.79 15.51 -2.24
CA GLY A 60 16.90 14.78 -2.85
C GLY A 60 16.53 13.34 -3.20
N ALA A 61 15.76 12.65 -2.34
CA ALA A 61 15.23 11.34 -2.63
C ALA A 61 14.17 11.38 -3.74
N TYR A 62 13.33 12.43 -3.75
CA TYR A 62 12.35 12.67 -4.81
C TYR A 62 13.00 12.83 -6.18
N GLU A 63 14.06 13.65 -6.31
CA GLU A 63 14.77 13.84 -7.59
C GLU A 63 15.46 12.56 -8.07
N LYS A 64 16.03 11.75 -7.17
CA LYS A 64 16.56 10.43 -7.50
C LYS A 64 15.47 9.50 -8.01
N PHE A 65 14.29 9.52 -7.38
CA PHE A 65 13.15 8.72 -7.83
C PHE A 65 12.68 9.11 -9.22
N LEU A 66 12.52 10.41 -9.50
CA LEU A 66 12.17 10.91 -10.83
C LEU A 66 13.20 10.47 -11.89
N SER A 67 14.48 10.60 -11.58
CA SER A 67 15.56 10.19 -12.47
C SER A 67 15.50 8.69 -12.74
N SER A 68 15.23 7.87 -11.73
CA SER A 68 15.08 6.41 -11.87
C SER A 68 13.87 6.05 -12.74
N LEU A 69 12.74 6.74 -12.59
CA LEU A 69 11.54 6.52 -13.42
C LEU A 69 11.80 6.83 -14.90
N LEU A 70 12.56 7.91 -15.18
CA LEU A 70 12.84 8.33 -16.55
C LEU A 70 13.92 7.49 -17.24
N SER A 71 14.81 6.84 -16.49
CA SER A 71 15.92 6.05 -17.01
C SER A 71 15.60 4.56 -17.14
N ALA A 72 14.55 4.08 -16.50
CA ALA A 72 14.20 2.66 -16.52
C ALA A 72 13.58 2.24 -17.86
N ASN A 73 13.90 1.01 -18.29
CA ASN A 73 13.30 0.40 -19.49
C ASN A 73 11.82 0.06 -19.22
N ASN A 74 11.55 -0.59 -18.08
CA ASN A 74 10.21 -0.95 -17.62
C ASN A 74 10.07 -0.62 -16.13
N LEU A 75 8.87 -0.31 -15.72
CA LEU A 75 8.51 0.05 -14.36
C LEU A 75 7.59 -1.04 -13.79
N PHE A 76 7.92 -1.55 -12.63
CA PHE A 76 7.12 -2.53 -11.94
C PHE A 76 6.64 -1.95 -10.61
N VAL A 77 5.37 -2.13 -10.29
CA VAL A 77 4.83 -1.69 -9.01
C VAL A 77 4.38 -2.87 -8.17
N THR A 78 4.56 -2.80 -6.86
CA THR A 78 4.09 -3.80 -5.91
C THR A 78 3.69 -3.18 -4.58
N GLY A 79 2.74 -3.82 -3.91
CA GLY A 79 2.24 -3.51 -2.58
C GLY A 79 1.15 -4.51 -2.21
N GLN A 80 0.76 -4.54 -0.94
CA GLN A 80 -0.30 -5.43 -0.47
C GLN A 80 -1.48 -4.62 0.09
N GLY A 81 -2.70 -5.17 -0.02
CA GLY A 81 -3.91 -4.49 0.44
C GLY A 81 -4.09 -3.12 -0.23
N ARG A 82 -4.44 -2.09 0.56
CA ARG A 82 -4.65 -0.73 0.06
C ARG A 82 -3.39 -0.12 -0.57
N SER A 83 -2.20 -0.39 -0.02
CA SER A 83 -0.94 0.05 -0.63
C SER A 83 -0.75 -0.55 -2.03
N GLY A 84 -1.20 -1.78 -2.26
CA GLY A 84 -1.22 -2.40 -3.59
C GLY A 84 -2.19 -1.72 -4.55
N LEU A 85 -3.38 -1.33 -4.08
CA LEU A 85 -4.34 -0.55 -4.89
C LEU A 85 -3.76 0.81 -5.29
N VAL A 86 -3.12 1.52 -4.36
CA VAL A 86 -2.42 2.79 -4.65
C VAL A 86 -1.29 2.58 -5.66
N SER A 87 -0.50 1.53 -5.53
CA SER A 87 0.55 1.21 -6.50
C SER A 87 -0.03 0.98 -7.90
N ARG A 88 -1.17 0.30 -8.02
CA ARG A 88 -1.86 0.06 -9.29
C ARG A 88 -2.37 1.35 -9.93
N THR A 89 -2.91 2.29 -9.17
CA THR A 89 -3.31 3.61 -9.72
C THR A 89 -2.11 4.36 -10.29
N PHE A 90 -0.95 4.25 -9.63
CA PHE A 90 0.29 4.84 -10.12
C PHE A 90 0.76 4.20 -11.44
N ALA A 91 0.77 2.86 -11.54
CA ALA A 91 1.11 2.16 -12.78
C ALA A 91 0.20 2.59 -13.94
N MET A 92 -1.11 2.68 -13.72
CA MET A 92 -2.06 3.17 -14.70
C MET A 92 -1.69 4.58 -15.19
N ARG A 93 -1.36 5.51 -14.28
CA ARG A 93 -0.96 6.87 -14.66
C ARG A 93 0.37 6.92 -15.41
N LEU A 94 1.34 6.10 -15.01
CA LEU A 94 2.61 5.94 -15.74
C LEU A 94 2.37 5.49 -17.19
N THR A 95 1.46 4.54 -17.40
CA THR A 95 1.06 4.10 -18.75
C THR A 95 0.40 5.24 -19.55
N HIS A 96 -0.46 6.07 -18.93
CA HIS A 96 -1.09 7.21 -19.59
C HIS A 96 -0.07 8.25 -20.07
N ILE A 97 1.03 8.45 -19.36
CA ILE A 97 2.11 9.36 -19.77
C ILE A 97 3.11 8.71 -20.72
N GLY A 98 2.90 7.44 -21.11
CA GLY A 98 3.68 6.74 -22.12
C GLY A 98 4.86 5.93 -21.61
N LEU A 99 4.93 5.68 -20.30
CA LEU A 99 5.93 4.80 -19.69
C LEU A 99 5.41 3.36 -19.63
N ASN A 100 6.30 2.38 -19.78
CA ASN A 100 5.96 0.96 -19.68
C ASN A 100 5.83 0.57 -18.20
N ALA A 101 4.62 0.44 -17.69
CA ALA A 101 4.36 0.13 -16.29
C ALA A 101 3.53 -1.15 -16.12
N TYR A 102 3.93 -1.99 -15.18
CA TYR A 102 3.34 -3.30 -14.91
C TYR A 102 3.06 -3.48 -13.41
N CYS A 103 1.96 -4.15 -13.10
CA CYS A 103 1.63 -4.52 -11.73
C CYS A 103 2.11 -5.93 -11.43
N VAL A 104 3.00 -6.11 -10.47
CA VAL A 104 3.47 -7.44 -10.09
C VAL A 104 2.30 -8.31 -9.65
N GLY A 105 2.21 -9.51 -10.25
CA GLY A 105 1.13 -10.47 -9.99
C GLY A 105 0.02 -10.47 -11.03
N ASP A 106 0.00 -9.55 -11.99
CA ASP A 106 -0.89 -9.64 -13.15
C ASP A 106 -0.36 -10.69 -14.14
N ALA A 107 -1.25 -11.42 -14.79
CA ALA A 107 -0.90 -12.51 -15.71
C ALA A 107 -0.06 -12.04 -16.91
N THR A 108 -0.11 -10.77 -17.24
CA THR A 108 0.62 -10.15 -18.36
C THR A 108 1.92 -9.46 -17.93
N THR A 109 2.30 -9.56 -16.64
CA THR A 109 3.55 -8.96 -16.14
C THR A 109 4.76 -9.67 -16.75
N PRO A 110 5.64 -8.97 -17.47
CA PRO A 110 6.84 -9.56 -18.03
C PRO A 110 7.91 -9.86 -16.97
N ASN A 111 8.99 -10.46 -17.38
CA ASN A 111 10.18 -10.62 -16.56
C ASN A 111 10.75 -9.26 -16.16
N ILE A 112 11.27 -9.15 -14.94
CA ILE A 112 12.03 -8.00 -14.48
C ILE A 112 13.52 -8.28 -14.64
N ASP A 113 14.27 -7.33 -15.19
CA ASP A 113 15.68 -7.50 -15.51
C ASP A 113 16.51 -6.25 -15.22
N LYS A 114 17.82 -6.33 -15.48
CA LYS A 114 18.72 -5.19 -15.38
C LYS A 114 18.26 -4.02 -16.27
N GLY A 115 18.24 -2.83 -15.69
CA GLY A 115 17.75 -1.62 -16.37
C GLY A 115 16.28 -1.35 -16.11
N ASP A 116 15.56 -2.25 -15.43
CA ASP A 116 14.18 -2.03 -14.96
C ASP A 116 14.16 -1.44 -13.55
N LEU A 117 13.01 -0.95 -13.14
CA LEU A 117 12.78 -0.37 -11.82
C LEU A 117 11.56 -1.02 -11.14
N LEU A 118 11.75 -1.51 -9.92
CA LEU A 118 10.65 -1.88 -9.03
C LEU A 118 10.32 -0.76 -8.06
N ILE A 119 9.07 -0.34 -8.01
CA ILE A 119 8.50 0.57 -7.00
C ILE A 119 7.70 -0.27 -6.00
N ALA A 120 8.18 -0.38 -4.77
CA ALA A 120 7.62 -1.23 -3.73
C ALA A 120 7.02 -0.37 -2.60
N CYS A 121 5.69 -0.43 -2.42
CA CYS A 121 4.94 0.35 -1.44
C CYS A 121 4.55 -0.49 -0.23
N SER A 122 4.99 -0.08 0.96
CA SER A 122 4.61 -0.73 2.22
C SER A 122 4.81 0.22 3.40
N SER A 123 3.74 0.59 4.10
CA SER A 123 3.80 1.50 5.26
C SER A 123 4.86 1.03 6.27
N SER A 124 4.72 -0.16 6.82
CA SER A 124 5.67 -0.71 7.80
C SER A 124 7.02 -1.10 7.19
N GLY A 125 7.10 -1.27 5.86
CA GLY A 125 8.26 -1.86 5.18
C GLY A 125 8.60 -3.30 5.63
N SER A 126 7.71 -3.94 6.38
CA SER A 126 7.90 -5.31 6.93
C SER A 126 7.08 -6.36 6.19
N THR A 127 6.16 -5.96 5.30
CA THR A 127 5.26 -6.87 4.58
C THR A 127 6.05 -7.92 3.81
N HIS A 128 5.91 -9.18 4.20
CA HIS A 128 6.74 -10.29 3.72
C HIS A 128 6.75 -10.39 2.18
N ILE A 129 5.57 -10.40 1.55
CA ILE A 129 5.44 -10.54 0.08
C ILE A 129 6.12 -9.36 -0.64
N THR A 130 5.89 -8.12 -0.19
CA THR A 130 6.51 -6.93 -0.80
C THR A 130 8.04 -6.98 -0.71
N ARG A 131 8.58 -7.37 0.45
CA ARG A 131 10.02 -7.57 0.66
C ARG A 131 10.59 -8.70 -0.19
N TYR A 132 9.87 -9.81 -0.28
CA TYR A 132 10.28 -10.95 -1.10
C TYR A 132 10.41 -10.55 -2.58
N ILE A 133 9.41 -9.83 -3.11
CA ILE A 133 9.42 -9.31 -4.48
C ILE A 133 10.59 -8.34 -4.69
N ALA A 134 10.85 -7.43 -3.74
CA ALA A 134 12.00 -6.53 -3.80
C ALA A 134 13.33 -7.31 -3.83
N GLY A 135 13.45 -8.38 -3.05
CA GLY A 135 14.60 -9.27 -3.07
C GLY A 135 14.79 -9.99 -4.41
N LEU A 136 13.70 -10.38 -5.10
CA LEU A 136 13.76 -10.96 -6.44
C LEU A 136 14.24 -9.93 -7.47
N ALA A 137 13.69 -8.70 -7.45
CA ALA A 137 14.12 -7.63 -8.34
C ALA A 137 15.63 -7.34 -8.21
N ARG A 138 16.14 -7.27 -6.99
CA ARG A 138 17.58 -7.12 -6.75
C ARG A 138 18.41 -8.27 -7.29
N LYS A 139 17.93 -9.52 -7.17
CA LYS A 139 18.62 -10.69 -7.77
C LYS A 139 18.69 -10.60 -9.28
N SER A 140 17.68 -10.02 -9.92
CA SER A 140 17.64 -9.71 -11.36
C SER A 140 18.42 -8.45 -11.72
N GLN A 141 19.14 -7.82 -10.79
CA GLN A 141 19.88 -6.57 -10.98
C GLN A 141 19.02 -5.36 -11.38
N ALA A 142 17.72 -5.41 -11.16
CA ALA A 142 16.84 -4.26 -11.30
C ALA A 142 17.02 -3.28 -10.14
N ALA A 143 16.80 -2.01 -10.40
CA ALA A 143 16.77 -0.99 -9.35
C ALA A 143 15.50 -1.14 -8.50
N VAL A 144 15.58 -0.73 -7.22
CA VAL A 144 14.45 -0.79 -6.29
C VAL A 144 14.26 0.56 -5.62
N VAL A 145 13.04 1.07 -5.70
CA VAL A 145 12.56 2.20 -4.88
C VAL A 145 11.59 1.68 -3.85
N ALA A 146 11.82 2.01 -2.58
CA ALA A 146 10.89 1.74 -1.51
C ALA A 146 10.11 3.00 -1.14
N VAL A 147 8.78 2.91 -1.10
CA VAL A 147 7.91 3.93 -0.51
C VAL A 147 7.39 3.38 0.81
N THR A 148 7.78 3.99 1.93
CA THR A 148 7.53 3.44 3.27
C THR A 148 7.44 4.56 4.33
N SER A 149 6.86 4.26 5.50
CA SER A 149 6.86 5.20 6.63
C SER A 149 8.17 5.16 7.44
N HIS A 150 9.04 4.18 7.18
CA HIS A 150 10.23 3.92 8.01
C HIS A 150 11.46 3.69 7.14
N LYS A 151 12.33 4.70 7.04
CA LYS A 151 13.57 4.65 6.24
C LYS A 151 14.59 3.57 6.69
N THR A 152 14.41 3.01 7.88
CA THR A 152 15.24 1.92 8.42
C THR A 152 14.56 0.55 8.31
N SER A 153 13.39 0.48 7.67
CA SER A 153 12.62 -0.76 7.54
C SER A 153 13.35 -1.82 6.71
N PRO A 154 13.00 -3.12 6.88
CA PRO A 154 13.60 -4.19 6.09
C PRO A 154 13.40 -4.06 4.58
N LEU A 155 12.34 -3.38 4.12
CA LEU A 155 12.17 -3.03 2.70
C LEU A 155 13.13 -1.92 2.28
N ALA A 156 13.25 -0.87 3.10
CA ALA A 156 14.15 0.25 2.84
C ALA A 156 15.62 -0.20 2.72
N GLN A 157 16.05 -1.19 3.52
CA GLN A 157 17.40 -1.77 3.45
C GLN A 157 17.68 -2.50 2.13
N GLN A 158 16.66 -2.86 1.36
CA GLN A 158 16.78 -3.50 0.05
C GLN A 158 16.65 -2.51 -1.12
N ALA A 159 16.40 -1.24 -0.86
CA ALA A 159 16.14 -0.24 -1.87
C ALA A 159 17.40 0.59 -2.20
N ASP A 160 17.51 1.02 -3.45
CA ASP A 160 18.54 1.95 -3.92
C ASP A 160 18.11 3.40 -3.61
N THR A 161 16.80 3.65 -3.56
CA THR A 161 16.20 4.93 -3.13
C THR A 161 15.03 4.66 -2.21
N VAL A 162 14.93 5.43 -1.14
CA VAL A 162 13.85 5.34 -0.17
C VAL A 162 13.08 6.65 -0.16
N ILE A 163 11.79 6.57 -0.45
CA ILE A 163 10.83 7.64 -0.23
C ILE A 163 10.18 7.41 1.12
N GLU A 164 10.57 8.20 2.09
CA GLU A 164 9.97 8.14 3.41
C GLU A 164 8.74 9.05 3.47
N LEU A 165 7.59 8.45 3.76
CA LEU A 165 6.36 9.15 4.12
C LEU A 165 6.15 8.96 5.64
N PRO A 166 6.69 9.85 6.48
CA PRO A 166 6.81 9.61 7.92
C PRO A 166 5.46 9.72 8.61
N VAL A 167 4.74 8.61 8.65
CA VAL A 167 3.47 8.48 9.35
C VAL A 167 3.73 7.91 10.73
N GLN A 168 3.31 8.62 11.77
CA GLN A 168 3.24 8.08 13.11
C GLN A 168 2.05 7.11 13.22
N GLU A 169 2.26 5.97 13.86
CA GLU A 169 1.21 4.99 14.06
C GLU A 169 0.02 5.58 14.85
N VAL A 170 -1.13 4.92 14.71
CA VAL A 170 -2.41 5.30 15.34
C VAL A 170 -2.21 5.64 16.82
N ARG A 171 -2.78 6.73 17.27
CA ARG A 171 -2.87 7.09 18.69
C ARG A 171 -3.39 5.93 19.52
N THR A 172 -2.63 5.52 20.52
CA THR A 172 -3.07 4.59 21.56
C THR A 172 -3.83 5.29 22.68
N ASP A 173 -3.54 6.58 22.85
CA ASP A 173 -4.27 7.49 23.74
C ASP A 173 -4.31 8.93 23.18
N TYR A 174 -5.09 9.82 23.79
CA TYR A 174 -5.25 11.22 23.37
C TYR A 174 -4.00 12.10 23.54
N LYS A 175 -2.92 11.57 24.08
CA LYS A 175 -1.66 12.30 24.31
C LYS A 175 -0.63 12.10 23.21
N ASP A 176 -0.81 11.05 22.39
CA ASP A 176 0.09 10.78 21.26
C ASP A 176 -0.25 11.66 20.05
N ASN A 177 0.79 12.19 19.39
CA ASN A 177 0.65 12.97 18.16
C ASN A 177 0.40 12.11 16.91
N GLY A 178 -0.02 10.86 17.08
CA GLY A 178 -0.32 9.94 15.98
C GLY A 178 -1.60 10.28 15.21
N SER A 179 -1.77 9.68 14.04
CA SER A 179 -2.99 9.83 13.24
C SER A 179 -4.22 9.30 13.98
N ILE A 180 -5.36 9.97 13.79
CA ILE A 180 -6.67 9.47 14.25
C ILE A 180 -7.25 8.39 13.32
N GLN A 181 -6.66 8.20 12.16
CA GLN A 181 -7.13 7.25 11.16
C GLN A 181 -6.69 5.82 11.48
N PHE A 182 -7.47 4.85 11.02
CA PHE A 182 -7.21 3.44 11.30
C PHE A 182 -5.91 2.96 10.62
N ARG A 183 -4.97 2.45 11.39
CA ARG A 183 -3.73 1.82 10.91
C ARG A 183 -2.99 2.65 9.85
N SER A 184 -2.66 2.02 8.70
CA SER A 184 -1.89 2.62 7.60
C SER A 184 -2.70 3.56 6.71
N THR A 185 -3.94 3.93 7.05
CA THR A 185 -4.82 4.75 6.17
C THR A 185 -4.16 6.07 5.77
N LEU A 186 -3.54 6.77 6.71
CA LEU A 186 -2.82 8.02 6.42
C LEU A 186 -1.64 7.80 5.46
N PHE A 187 -0.88 6.72 5.64
CA PHE A 187 0.21 6.38 4.71
C PHE A 187 -0.32 6.18 3.29
N GLU A 188 -1.39 5.42 3.13
CA GLU A 188 -1.95 5.07 1.83
C GLU A 188 -2.51 6.30 1.11
N GLN A 189 -3.14 7.22 1.84
CA GLN A 189 -3.61 8.50 1.32
C GLN A 189 -2.45 9.42 0.94
N ALA A 190 -1.46 9.59 1.81
CA ALA A 190 -0.27 10.39 1.53
C ALA A 190 0.53 9.80 0.35
N CYS A 191 0.63 8.48 0.26
CA CYS A 191 1.27 7.77 -0.85
C CYS A 191 0.55 8.04 -2.18
N LEU A 192 -0.79 8.00 -2.20
CA LEU A 192 -1.57 8.31 -3.40
C LEU A 192 -1.31 9.75 -3.86
N VAL A 193 -1.43 10.73 -2.96
CA VAL A 193 -1.22 12.15 -3.29
C VAL A 193 0.23 12.41 -3.73
N TYR A 194 1.21 11.80 -3.05
CA TYR A 194 2.62 11.89 -3.43
C TYR A 194 2.87 11.36 -4.85
N LEU A 195 2.38 10.17 -5.16
CA LEU A 195 2.56 9.53 -6.46
C LEU A 195 1.83 10.30 -7.58
N ASP A 196 0.67 10.88 -7.31
CA ASP A 196 0.00 11.79 -8.25
C ASP A 196 0.82 13.08 -8.48
N GLY A 197 1.46 13.61 -7.44
CA GLY A 197 2.42 14.72 -7.56
C GLY A 197 3.62 14.36 -8.45
N VAL A 198 4.15 13.12 -8.30
CA VAL A 198 5.20 12.58 -9.18
C VAL A 198 4.73 12.52 -10.63
N ILE A 199 3.49 12.07 -10.89
CA ILE A 199 2.92 12.06 -12.26
C ILE A 199 2.87 13.48 -12.85
N LEU A 200 2.39 14.47 -12.10
CA LEU A 200 2.36 15.87 -12.58
C LEU A 200 3.75 16.38 -12.96
N SER A 201 4.77 16.06 -12.18
CA SER A 201 6.15 16.39 -12.48
C SER A 201 6.68 15.70 -13.73
N LEU A 202 6.33 14.41 -13.92
CA LEU A 202 6.71 13.65 -15.10
C LEU A 202 6.00 14.16 -16.36
N VAL A 203 4.72 14.54 -16.29
CA VAL A 203 3.99 15.18 -17.41
C VAL A 203 4.74 16.42 -17.89
N SER A 204 5.19 17.27 -16.97
CA SER A 204 5.98 18.45 -17.29
C SER A 204 7.33 18.10 -17.94
N ARG A 205 8.08 17.15 -17.38
CA ARG A 205 9.42 16.75 -17.88
C ARG A 205 9.38 16.03 -19.22
N LEU A 206 8.32 15.24 -19.47
CA LEU A 206 8.13 14.49 -20.72
C LEU A 206 7.42 15.31 -21.81
N ASN A 207 6.97 16.53 -21.51
CA ASN A 207 6.10 17.34 -22.36
C ASN A 207 4.88 16.57 -22.89
N SER A 208 4.33 15.69 -22.03
CA SER A 208 3.13 14.91 -22.38
C SER A 208 1.90 15.82 -22.44
N SER A 209 1.21 15.83 -23.56
CA SER A 209 -0.03 16.61 -23.70
C SER A 209 -1.21 15.85 -23.09
N GLU A 210 -2.27 16.59 -22.69
CA GLU A 210 -3.54 16.01 -22.28
C GLU A 210 -4.12 15.08 -23.36
N ARG A 211 -3.96 15.45 -24.64
CA ARG A 211 -4.37 14.63 -25.78
C ARG A 211 -3.64 13.30 -25.84
N ASP A 212 -2.32 13.29 -25.57
CA ASP A 212 -1.54 12.04 -25.57
C ASP A 212 -1.97 11.13 -24.43
N MET A 213 -2.23 11.69 -23.26
CA MET A 213 -2.75 10.95 -22.12
C MET A 213 -4.15 10.39 -22.38
N HIS A 214 -5.02 11.19 -23.00
CA HIS A 214 -6.36 10.76 -23.38
C HIS A 214 -6.32 9.62 -24.40
N ASN A 215 -5.43 9.68 -25.41
CA ASN A 215 -5.28 8.63 -26.42
C ASN A 215 -4.77 7.30 -25.85
N ARG A 216 -4.12 7.32 -24.69
CA ARG A 216 -3.67 6.12 -23.98
C ARG A 216 -4.63 5.65 -22.89
N HIS A 217 -5.68 6.43 -22.63
CA HIS A 217 -6.73 6.01 -21.70
C HIS A 217 -7.53 4.85 -22.29
N SER A 218 -8.01 3.94 -21.42
CA SER A 218 -8.83 2.81 -21.85
C SER A 218 -10.07 3.29 -22.60
N ASN A 219 -10.38 2.66 -23.73
CA ASN A 219 -11.59 2.86 -24.51
C ASN A 219 -12.55 1.65 -24.44
N LEU A 220 -12.30 0.74 -23.48
CA LEU A 220 -13.10 -0.48 -23.26
C LEU A 220 -14.01 -0.37 -22.02
N GLU A 221 -14.20 0.82 -21.51
CA GLU A 221 -15.05 1.10 -20.34
C GLU A 221 -16.17 2.09 -20.69
#